data_fb82e6e737ff452e651d1e5d0313f3d2
#
_entry.id   fb82e6e737ff452e651d1e5d0313f3d2
#
_cell.length_a   1.000
_cell.length_b   1.000
_cell.length_c   1.000
_cell.angle_alpha   90.00
_cell.angle_beta   90.00
_cell.angle_gamma   90.00
#
_symmetry.space_group_name_H-M   'P 1'
#
loop_
_entity.id
_entity.type
_entity.pdbx_description
1 polymer ?
#
loop_
_entity_poly.entity_id
_entity_poly.type
_entity_poly.pdbx_seq_one_letter_code
_entity_poly.pdbx_strand_id
1 'polypeptide(L)'
;DSQPDRGYFYRSDHFNFARIGVPAAYFKAGKEFLDQPANRKRMKASYTTVHYHQPTDELAKWWNFAGAAADMQVLFQLLVQTANGDQAPTWTPGDEFEKLR
;
A
#
# COMPACT_ATOMS: atom_id res chain seq x y z
N ASP A 1 -10.32 2.82 1.94
CA ASP A 1 -9.74 3.61 0.84
C ASP A 1 -10.53 4.91 0.66
N SER A 2 -9.84 6.04 0.74
CA SER A 2 -10.45 7.36 0.51
C SER A 2 -10.62 7.73 -0.97
N GLN A 3 -10.15 6.89 -1.89
CA GLN A 3 -10.16 7.13 -3.33
C GLN A 3 -10.37 5.85 -4.15
N PRO A 4 -11.47 5.10 -3.92
CA PRO A 4 -11.72 3.83 -4.59
C PRO A 4 -11.79 3.97 -6.11
N ASP A 5 -12.37 5.06 -6.59
CA ASP A 5 -12.55 5.33 -8.04
C ASP A 5 -11.24 5.51 -8.82
N ARG A 6 -10.11 5.64 -8.12
CA ARG A 6 -8.81 5.79 -8.79
C ARG A 6 -8.20 4.47 -9.25
N GLY A 7 -8.75 3.34 -8.87
CA GLY A 7 -8.32 2.02 -9.29
C GLY A 7 -6.87 1.71 -8.96
N TYR A 8 -6.37 2.17 -7.82
CA TYR A 8 -4.98 1.91 -7.40
C TYR A 8 -4.70 0.43 -7.20
N PHE A 9 -5.69 -0.32 -6.76
CA PHE A 9 -5.58 -1.76 -6.58
C PHE A 9 -5.13 -2.49 -7.86
N TYR A 10 -5.57 -2.03 -9.02
CA TYR A 10 -5.30 -2.66 -10.32
C TYR A 10 -3.94 -2.31 -10.93
N ARG A 11 -3.12 -1.49 -10.24
CA ARG A 11 -1.90 -0.89 -10.83
C ARG A 11 -0.61 -1.40 -10.20
N SER A 12 -0.63 -2.55 -9.56
CA SER A 12 0.56 -3.11 -8.92
C SER A 12 0.55 -4.63 -9.03
N ASP A 13 1.67 -5.27 -8.78
CA ASP A 13 1.93 -6.70 -9.08
C ASP A 13 0.99 -7.66 -8.37
N HIS A 14 0.49 -7.31 -7.17
CA HIS A 14 -0.49 -8.10 -6.42
C HIS A 14 -1.78 -8.35 -7.22
N PHE A 15 -2.13 -7.47 -8.16
CA PHE A 15 -3.31 -7.61 -9.00
C PHE A 15 -3.26 -8.87 -9.87
N ASN A 16 -2.08 -9.30 -10.29
CA ASN A 16 -1.93 -10.53 -11.07
C ASN A 16 -2.32 -11.77 -10.26
N PHE A 17 -2.10 -11.76 -8.95
CA PHE A 17 -2.58 -12.81 -8.04
C PHE A 17 -4.10 -12.71 -7.82
N ALA A 18 -4.63 -11.50 -7.64
CA ALA A 18 -6.07 -11.28 -7.50
C ALA A 18 -6.85 -11.81 -8.71
N ARG A 19 -6.37 -11.57 -9.93
CA ARG A 19 -6.96 -12.04 -11.19
C ARG A 19 -7.11 -13.56 -11.31
N ILE A 20 -6.37 -14.33 -10.57
CA ILE A 20 -6.48 -15.80 -10.50
C ILE A 20 -7.14 -16.27 -9.18
N GLY A 21 -7.83 -15.37 -8.49
CA GLY A 21 -8.60 -15.66 -7.30
C GLY A 21 -7.81 -15.74 -6.00
N VAL A 22 -6.51 -15.43 -6.00
CA VAL A 22 -5.70 -15.40 -4.78
C VAL A 22 -5.99 -14.10 -4.02
N PRO A 23 -6.47 -14.16 -2.76
CA PRO A 23 -6.68 -12.97 -1.96
C PRO A 23 -5.41 -12.15 -1.81
N ALA A 24 -5.50 -10.88 -2.12
CA ALA A 24 -4.38 -9.97 -2.11
C ALA A 24 -4.74 -8.65 -1.43
N ALA A 25 -3.81 -8.11 -0.65
CA ALA A 25 -3.96 -6.83 0.00
C ALA A 25 -2.99 -5.80 -0.61
N TYR A 26 -3.49 -4.60 -0.88
CA TYR A 26 -2.71 -3.48 -1.37
C TYR A 26 -2.63 -2.38 -0.32
N PHE A 27 -1.42 -2.11 0.14
CA PHE A 27 -1.18 -1.07 1.13
C PHE A 27 -0.59 0.17 0.47
N LYS A 28 -1.13 1.30 0.80
CA LYS A 28 -0.66 2.59 0.34
C LYS A 28 -0.62 3.58 1.49
N ALA A 29 0.49 4.29 1.62
CA ALA A 29 0.60 5.37 2.60
C ALA A 29 -0.52 6.39 2.40
N GLY A 30 -1.17 6.78 3.50
CA GLY A 30 -2.23 7.77 3.52
C GLY A 30 -1.79 9.16 3.06
N LYS A 31 -2.72 10.07 3.00
CA LYS A 31 -2.48 11.48 2.69
C LYS A 31 -2.52 12.38 3.93
N GLU A 32 -2.99 11.83 5.04
CA GLU A 32 -3.05 12.51 6.33
C GLU A 32 -1.80 12.13 7.13
N PHE A 33 -1.14 13.13 7.67
CA PHE A 33 0.07 12.95 8.47
C PHE A 33 -0.25 13.35 9.91
N LEU A 34 0.13 12.53 10.87
CA LEU A 34 -0.14 12.76 12.29
C LEU A 34 0.46 14.09 12.77
N ASP A 35 1.65 14.43 12.29
CA ASP A 35 2.41 15.64 12.72
C ASP A 35 2.28 16.83 11.75
N GLN A 36 1.34 16.83 10.91
CA GLN A 36 0.91 17.86 9.94
C GLN A 36 1.80 19.11 9.74
N PRO A 37 3.06 19.07 9.41
CA PRO A 37 3.66 20.25 8.82
C PRO A 37 3.04 20.44 7.42
N ALA A 38 2.49 21.61 7.17
CA ALA A 38 1.85 21.94 5.88
C ALA A 38 2.76 21.69 4.66
N ASN A 39 4.08 21.65 4.87
CA ASN A 39 5.07 21.36 3.84
C ASN A 39 5.16 19.88 3.45
N ARG A 40 4.75 18.90 4.29
CA ARG A 40 4.86 17.47 3.97
C ARG A 40 4.02 17.04 2.77
N LYS A 41 2.81 17.54 2.65
CA LYS A 41 1.96 17.29 1.46
C LYS A 41 2.63 17.78 0.19
N ARG A 42 3.24 18.98 0.24
CA ARG A 42 3.96 19.57 -0.88
C ARG A 42 5.24 18.81 -1.22
N MET A 43 6.00 18.37 -0.21
CA MET A 43 7.21 17.56 -0.41
C MET A 43 6.89 16.21 -1.06
N LYS A 44 5.84 15.53 -0.61
CA LYS A 44 5.40 14.26 -1.21
C LYS A 44 4.95 14.43 -2.67
N ALA A 45 4.19 15.47 -2.96
CA ALA A 45 3.74 15.78 -4.32
C ALA A 45 4.93 16.12 -5.23
N SER A 46 5.87 16.92 -4.74
CA SER A 46 7.10 17.27 -5.45
C SER A 46 7.96 16.04 -5.73
N TYR A 47 8.17 15.16 -4.74
CA TYR A 47 8.91 13.91 -4.92
C TYR A 47 8.29 13.05 -6.03
N THR A 48 6.98 12.82 -5.98
CA THR A 48 6.30 12.00 -6.99
C THR A 48 6.42 12.57 -8.40
N THR A 49 6.43 13.89 -8.52
CA THR A 49 6.51 14.57 -9.83
C THR A 49 7.92 14.58 -10.40
N VAL A 50 8.94 14.70 -9.53
CA VAL A 50 10.32 15.01 -9.96
C VAL A 50 11.24 13.79 -9.89
N HIS A 51 11.03 12.91 -8.90
CA HIS A 51 11.98 11.84 -8.58
C HIS A 51 11.43 10.43 -8.83
N TYR A 52 10.13 10.20 -8.63
CA TYR A 52 9.53 8.88 -8.74
C TYR A 52 9.74 8.26 -10.12
N HIS A 53 10.35 7.08 -10.19
CA HIS A 53 10.75 6.39 -11.41
C HIS A 53 11.75 7.18 -12.29
N GLN A 54 12.56 8.03 -11.68
CA GLN A 54 13.62 8.77 -12.36
C GLN A 54 15.01 8.39 -11.79
N PRO A 55 16.10 8.60 -12.53
CA PRO A 55 17.47 8.37 -12.02
C PRO A 55 17.81 9.18 -10.76
N THR A 56 17.03 10.22 -10.46
CA THR A 56 17.15 11.07 -9.27
C THR A 56 16.38 10.52 -8.06
N ASP A 57 15.79 9.32 -8.16
CA ASP A 57 15.15 8.63 -7.04
C ASP A 57 16.21 7.97 -6.14
N GLU A 58 16.86 8.80 -5.34
CA GLU A 58 17.93 8.43 -4.44
C GLU A 58 17.59 8.76 -2.99
N LEU A 59 18.26 8.08 -2.05
CA LEU A 59 18.12 8.38 -0.63
C LEU A 59 18.59 9.80 -0.33
N ALA A 60 17.70 10.62 0.21
CA ALA A 60 18.01 11.98 0.63
C ALA A 60 18.17 12.08 2.15
N LYS A 61 19.09 12.93 2.61
CA LYS A 61 19.41 13.14 4.04
C LYS A 61 18.21 13.58 4.88
N TRP A 62 17.18 14.16 4.26
CA TRP A 62 15.96 14.64 4.92
C TRP A 62 14.86 13.57 5.03
N TRP A 63 15.07 12.38 4.49
CA TRP A 63 14.10 11.31 4.62
C TRP A 63 13.96 10.84 6.06
N ASN A 64 12.72 10.67 6.47
CA ASN A 64 12.36 10.13 7.79
C ASN A 64 11.49 8.89 7.60
N PHE A 65 12.01 7.75 8.00
CA PHE A 65 11.37 6.45 7.83
C PHE A 65 10.47 6.04 9.00
N ALA A 66 10.29 6.90 10.03
CA ALA A 66 9.50 6.53 11.20
C ALA A 66 8.07 6.11 10.84
N GLY A 67 7.41 6.83 9.92
CA GLY A 67 6.09 6.46 9.42
C GLY A 67 6.10 5.12 8.69
N ALA A 68 7.06 4.92 7.80
CA ALA A 68 7.19 3.65 7.07
C ALA A 68 7.47 2.48 8.03
N ALA A 69 8.28 2.69 9.06
CA ALA A 69 8.52 1.65 10.08
C ALA A 69 7.25 1.30 10.86
N ALA A 70 6.41 2.28 11.18
CA ALA A 70 5.12 2.03 11.83
C ALA A 70 4.16 1.26 10.91
N ASP A 71 4.06 1.64 9.64
CA ASP A 71 3.26 0.92 8.63
C ASP A 71 3.75 -0.53 8.48
N MET A 72 5.06 -0.76 8.45
CA MET A 72 5.65 -2.10 8.36
C MET A 72 5.35 -2.98 9.57
N GLN A 73 5.17 -2.41 10.76
CA GLN A 73 4.74 -3.19 11.94
C GLN A 73 3.32 -3.73 11.77
N VAL A 74 2.41 -2.93 11.23
CA VAL A 74 1.04 -3.38 10.93
C VAL A 74 1.06 -4.50 9.88
N LEU A 75 1.84 -4.32 8.82
CA LEU A 75 2.00 -5.34 7.77
C LEU A 75 2.59 -6.64 8.32
N PHE A 76 3.61 -6.54 9.17
CA PHE A 76 4.22 -7.71 9.80
C PHE A 76 3.21 -8.48 10.66
N GLN A 77 2.40 -7.79 11.46
CA GLN A 77 1.35 -8.44 12.25
C GLN A 77 0.31 -9.14 11.36
N LEU A 78 -0.12 -8.51 10.28
CA LEU A 78 -1.03 -9.13 9.33
C LEU A 78 -0.42 -10.41 8.72
N LEU A 79 0.84 -10.35 8.29
CA LEU A 79 1.55 -11.50 7.73
C LEU A 79 1.66 -12.65 8.75
N VAL A 80 2.03 -12.34 9.99
CA VAL A 80 2.14 -13.35 11.07
C VAL A 80 0.78 -13.99 11.36
N GLN A 81 -0.29 -13.20 11.46
CA GLN A 81 -1.64 -13.71 11.68
C GLN A 81 -2.11 -14.59 10.51
N THR A 82 -1.85 -14.17 9.28
CA THR A 82 -2.21 -14.93 8.09
C THR A 82 -1.43 -16.25 8.00
N ALA A 83 -0.12 -16.20 8.24
CA ALA A 83 0.75 -17.37 8.13
C ALA A 83 0.52 -18.42 9.21
N ASN A 84 0.07 -17.99 10.40
CA ASN A 84 -0.22 -18.90 11.53
C ASN A 84 -1.72 -19.20 11.67
N GLY A 85 -2.56 -18.68 10.79
CA GLY A 85 -3.99 -18.95 10.81
C GLY A 85 -4.31 -20.35 10.31
N ASP A 86 -5.31 -20.99 10.91
CA ASP A 86 -5.77 -22.33 10.52
C ASP A 86 -6.51 -22.36 9.17
N GLN A 87 -6.91 -21.19 8.68
CA GLN A 87 -7.66 -21.05 7.42
C GLN A 87 -6.96 -20.05 6.50
N ALA A 88 -6.89 -20.41 5.23
CA ALA A 88 -6.41 -19.48 4.21
C ALA A 88 -7.37 -18.27 4.08
N PRO A 89 -6.84 -17.07 3.82
CA PRO A 89 -7.67 -15.91 3.51
C PRO A 89 -8.62 -16.16 2.34
N THR A 90 -9.79 -15.56 2.40
CA THR A 90 -10.80 -15.58 1.34
C THR A 90 -11.16 -14.16 0.95
N TRP A 91 -11.71 -13.99 -0.24
CA TRP A 91 -12.32 -12.73 -0.64
C TRP A 91 -13.59 -12.47 0.16
N THR A 92 -13.90 -11.20 0.38
CA THR A 92 -15.18 -10.81 0.99
C THR A 92 -16.32 -11.22 0.07
N PRO A 93 -17.43 -11.76 0.61
CA PRO A 93 -18.59 -12.10 -0.21
C PRO A 93 -19.08 -10.91 -1.06
N GLY A 94 -19.25 -11.15 -2.35
CA GLY A 94 -19.62 -10.11 -3.33
C GLY A 94 -18.47 -9.37 -3.97
N ASP A 95 -17.21 -9.66 -3.58
CA ASP A 95 -16.03 -9.13 -4.26
C ASP A 95 -15.92 -9.66 -5.69
N GLU A 96 -15.42 -8.83 -6.61
CA GLU A 96 -15.28 -9.20 -8.03
C GLU A 96 -14.37 -10.41 -8.27
N PHE A 97 -13.44 -10.68 -7.35
CA PHE A 97 -12.48 -11.79 -7.45
C PHE A 97 -12.94 -13.05 -6.70
N GLU A 98 -14.05 -12.99 -5.96
CA GLU A 98 -14.54 -14.11 -5.12
C GLU A 98 -14.72 -15.40 -5.91
N LYS A 99 -15.23 -15.28 -7.14
CA LYS A 99 -15.62 -16.44 -7.99
C LYS A 99 -14.51 -16.95 -8.91
N LEU A 100 -13.30 -16.42 -8.80
CA LEU A 100 -12.18 -16.78 -9.66
C LEU A 100 -11.35 -17.95 -9.12
N ARG A 101 -11.70 -18.47 -7.96
CA ARG A 101 -10.99 -19.60 -7.31
C ARG A 101 -11.93 -20.74 -6.98
#